data_3189d1b6b0d8a549d768f114a92936fa
#
_entry.id   3189d1b6b0d8a549d768f114a92936fa
#
_cell.length_a   1.000
_cell.length_b   1.000
_cell.length_c   1.000
_cell.angle_alpha   90.00
_cell.angle_beta   90.00
_cell.angle_gamma   90.00
#
_symmetry.space_group_name_H-M   'P 1'
#
loop_
_entity.id
_entity.type
_entity.pdbx_description
1 polymer ?
#
loop_
_entity_poly.entity_id
_entity_poly.type
_entity_poly.pdbx_seq_one_letter_code
_entity_poly.pdbx_strand_id
1 'polypeptide(L)'
;LENWAKKNNNGFIAGKSNQDPASVAYQATEEFGKENYDFLLIDTAGRLSNNTNLINQLIKLKNVISKVNSSFNIETVLVLDGTNGSNMIKQVEIFGNELNVSSLIITKLDGTAKGGALISIANKFEIPISYVGLGESIEDLVTFNSQNFARSILNLEEQK
;
A
#
# COMPACT_ATOMS: atom_id res chain seq x y z
N LEU A 1 3.42 9.95 -9.49
CA LEU A 1 3.57 10.68 -8.21
C LEU A 1 3.87 12.16 -8.43
N GLU A 2 4.84 12.55 -9.26
CA GLU A 2 5.24 13.95 -9.44
C GLU A 2 4.06 14.90 -9.72
N ASN A 3 3.15 14.51 -10.62
CA ASN A 3 1.97 15.31 -10.94
C ASN A 3 1.04 15.48 -9.73
N TRP A 4 0.91 14.45 -8.90
CA TRP A 4 0.13 14.50 -7.66
C TRP A 4 0.79 15.37 -6.60
N ALA A 5 2.11 15.25 -6.43
CA ALA A 5 2.86 16.10 -5.51
C ALA A 5 2.73 17.58 -5.89
N LYS A 6 2.90 17.91 -7.17
CA LYS A 6 2.71 19.29 -7.68
C LYS A 6 1.29 19.80 -7.46
N LYS A 7 0.27 18.98 -7.76
CA LYS A 7 -1.14 19.35 -7.60
C LYS A 7 -1.49 19.67 -6.15
N ASN A 8 -0.90 18.95 -5.20
CA ASN A 8 -1.15 19.09 -3.76
C ASN A 8 -0.12 19.97 -3.04
N ASN A 9 0.82 20.60 -3.79
CA ASN A 9 1.90 21.41 -3.23
C ASN A 9 2.77 20.65 -2.20
N ASN A 10 3.02 19.38 -2.45
CA ASN A 10 3.86 18.51 -1.61
C ASN A 10 5.29 18.45 -2.12
N GLY A 11 6.25 18.20 -1.24
CA GLY A 11 7.63 17.86 -1.62
C GLY A 11 7.68 16.59 -2.48
N PHE A 12 8.65 16.52 -3.39
CA PHE A 12 8.82 15.37 -4.27
C PHE A 12 10.28 15.08 -4.56
N ILE A 13 10.67 13.83 -4.36
CA ILE A 13 12.00 13.32 -4.73
C ILE A 13 11.83 12.13 -5.66
N ALA A 14 12.50 12.17 -6.81
CA ALA A 14 12.55 11.07 -7.75
C ALA A 14 13.97 10.50 -7.87
N GLY A 15 14.08 9.20 -7.96
CA GLY A 15 15.31 8.53 -8.34
C GLY A 15 15.65 8.76 -9.82
N LYS A 16 16.95 8.82 -10.12
CA LYS A 16 17.44 8.81 -11.49
C LYS A 16 17.36 7.40 -12.08
N SER A 17 17.41 7.29 -13.39
CA SER A 17 17.50 5.98 -14.05
C SER A 17 18.67 5.16 -13.49
N ASN A 18 18.42 3.91 -13.10
CA ASN A 18 19.38 2.97 -12.47
C ASN A 18 19.94 3.39 -11.10
N GLN A 19 19.34 4.37 -10.42
CA GLN A 19 19.70 4.68 -9.04
C GLN A 19 19.16 3.59 -8.11
N ASP A 20 19.95 3.22 -7.07
CA ASP A 20 19.51 2.28 -6.04
C ASP A 20 18.31 2.88 -5.27
N PRO A 21 17.14 2.19 -5.22
CA PRO A 21 15.98 2.68 -4.50
C PRO A 21 16.24 3.01 -3.03
N ALA A 22 17.13 2.27 -2.37
CA ALA A 22 17.51 2.53 -0.99
C ALA A 22 18.26 3.86 -0.81
N SER A 23 19.04 4.28 -1.82
CA SER A 23 19.70 5.60 -1.83
C SER A 23 18.69 6.74 -1.97
N VAL A 24 17.65 6.55 -2.79
CA VAL A 24 16.56 7.55 -2.93
C VAL A 24 15.76 7.65 -1.64
N ALA A 25 15.43 6.52 -1.02
CA ALA A 25 14.73 6.49 0.25
C ALA A 25 15.54 7.14 1.37
N TYR A 26 16.87 6.91 1.40
CA TYR A 26 17.78 7.57 2.34
C TYR A 26 17.69 9.09 2.21
N GLN A 27 17.87 9.61 0.99
CA GLN A 27 17.80 11.04 0.71
C GLN A 27 16.44 11.65 1.10
N ALA A 28 15.35 10.97 0.74
CA ALA A 28 14.00 11.43 1.07
C ALA A 28 13.78 11.44 2.59
N THR A 29 14.29 10.46 3.31
CA THR A 29 14.16 10.37 4.76
C THR A 29 15.00 11.42 5.49
N GLU A 30 16.20 11.74 4.98
CA GLU A 30 17.01 12.84 5.52
C GLU A 30 16.33 14.20 5.33
N GLU A 31 15.74 14.43 4.14
CA GLU A 31 15.03 15.67 3.84
C GLU A 31 13.75 15.79 4.69
N PHE A 32 12.99 14.70 4.82
CA PHE A 32 11.84 14.62 5.71
C PHE A 32 12.20 14.98 7.16
N GLY A 33 13.34 14.53 7.66
CA GLY A 33 13.79 14.84 9.02
C GLY A 33 14.26 16.28 9.24
N LYS A 34 14.55 17.02 8.17
CA LYS A 34 14.98 18.44 8.26
C LYS A 34 13.83 19.43 8.07
N GLU A 35 12.79 19.01 7.38
CA GLU A 35 11.62 19.82 7.05
C GLU A 35 10.44 19.44 7.96
N ASN A 36 9.46 20.32 8.08
CA ASN A 36 8.25 20.08 8.88
C ASN A 36 7.19 19.31 8.08
N TYR A 37 7.50 18.09 7.64
CA TYR A 37 6.52 17.20 7.05
C TYR A 37 5.91 16.27 8.10
N ASP A 38 4.61 16.03 8.03
CA ASP A 38 3.92 15.07 8.90
C ASP A 38 4.09 13.63 8.40
N PHE A 39 4.16 13.45 7.08
CA PHE A 39 4.24 12.12 6.44
C PHE A 39 5.24 12.11 5.29
N LEU A 40 5.95 10.99 5.15
CA LEU A 40 6.76 10.63 4.00
C LEU A 40 6.14 9.39 3.32
N LEU A 41 5.67 9.54 2.08
CA LEU A 41 5.15 8.43 1.27
C LEU A 41 6.24 7.95 0.31
N ILE A 42 6.61 6.69 0.42
CA ILE A 42 7.61 6.05 -0.44
C ILE A 42 6.92 5.04 -1.35
N ASP A 43 6.78 5.40 -2.62
CA ASP A 43 6.27 4.50 -3.65
C ASP A 43 7.37 3.55 -4.12
N THR A 44 7.07 2.28 -4.15
CA THR A 44 8.04 1.22 -4.45
C THR A 44 7.64 0.42 -5.69
N ALA A 45 8.62 -0.20 -6.35
CA ALA A 45 8.33 -1.10 -7.46
C ALA A 45 7.50 -2.30 -6.98
N GLY A 46 6.38 -2.55 -7.66
CA GLY A 46 5.41 -3.61 -7.30
C GLY A 46 5.40 -4.84 -8.22
N ARG A 47 6.41 -5.05 -9.06
CA ARG A 47 6.40 -6.13 -10.05
C ARG A 47 6.79 -7.48 -9.44
N LEU A 48 5.86 -8.42 -9.48
CA LEU A 48 5.97 -9.80 -8.97
C LEU A 48 6.96 -10.72 -9.72
N SER A 49 7.63 -10.26 -10.77
CA SER A 49 8.39 -11.13 -11.67
C SER A 49 9.59 -11.84 -11.03
N ASN A 50 10.11 -11.35 -9.88
CA ASN A 50 11.17 -12.03 -9.10
C ASN A 50 11.00 -11.71 -7.61
N ASN A 51 10.10 -12.40 -6.93
CA ASN A 51 9.68 -12.11 -5.56
C ASN A 51 10.85 -11.94 -4.56
N THR A 52 11.83 -12.83 -4.57
CA THR A 52 12.93 -12.80 -3.61
C THR A 52 13.80 -11.54 -3.73
N ASN A 53 14.15 -11.13 -4.94
CA ASN A 53 14.95 -9.91 -5.14
C ASN A 53 14.19 -8.64 -4.72
N LEU A 54 12.90 -8.58 -5.04
CA LEU A 54 12.06 -7.45 -4.64
C LEU A 54 11.93 -7.36 -3.11
N ILE A 55 11.65 -8.47 -2.45
CA ILE A 55 11.55 -8.53 -0.98
C ILE A 55 12.86 -8.06 -0.34
N ASN A 56 14.00 -8.57 -0.80
CA ASN A 56 15.30 -8.16 -0.27
C ASN A 56 15.56 -6.66 -0.47
N GLN A 57 15.15 -6.09 -1.61
CA GLN A 57 15.25 -4.66 -1.85
C GLN A 57 14.36 -3.86 -0.89
N LEU A 58 13.12 -4.29 -0.64
CA LEU A 58 12.20 -3.64 0.28
C LEU A 58 12.66 -3.73 1.73
N ILE A 59 13.21 -4.87 2.15
CA ILE A 59 13.84 -5.04 3.47
C ILE A 59 15.04 -4.09 3.61
N LYS A 60 15.90 -4.02 2.59
CA LYS A 60 17.04 -3.07 2.57
C LYS A 60 16.56 -1.64 2.71
N LEU A 61 15.50 -1.26 1.99
CA LEU A 61 14.91 0.08 2.03
C LEU A 61 14.41 0.41 3.45
N LYS A 62 13.63 -0.47 4.08
CA LYS A 62 13.17 -0.29 5.48
C LYS A 62 14.32 -0.13 6.45
N ASN A 63 15.35 -0.96 6.31
CA ASN A 63 16.54 -0.89 7.17
C ASN A 63 17.31 0.44 7.01
N VAL A 64 17.35 0.98 5.80
CA VAL A 64 17.99 2.28 5.53
C VAL A 64 17.21 3.40 6.18
N ILE A 65 15.88 3.44 6.06
CA ILE A 65 15.02 4.44 6.71
C ILE A 65 15.20 4.40 8.23
N SER A 66 15.15 3.22 8.84
CA SER A 66 15.32 3.05 10.29
C SER A 66 16.70 3.50 10.79
N LYS A 67 17.74 3.42 9.95
CA LYS A 67 19.08 3.90 10.29
C LYS A 67 19.21 5.43 10.24
N VAL A 68 18.43 6.11 9.40
CA VAL A 68 18.40 7.58 9.37
C VAL A 68 17.82 8.13 10.66
N ASN A 69 16.69 7.59 11.10
CA ASN A 69 16.09 7.93 12.38
C ASN A 69 15.22 6.78 12.89
N SER A 70 15.67 6.17 13.99
CA SER A 70 14.96 5.04 14.63
C SER A 70 13.66 5.43 15.33
N SER A 71 13.37 6.72 15.50
CA SER A 71 12.13 7.20 16.10
C SER A 71 10.97 7.32 15.09
N PHE A 72 11.23 7.21 13.79
CA PHE A 72 10.20 7.26 12.79
C PHE A 72 9.32 6.01 12.84
N ASN A 73 8.01 6.21 12.89
CA ASN A 73 7.06 5.13 12.72
C ASN A 73 6.98 4.73 11.23
N ILE A 74 7.38 3.50 10.91
CA ILE A 74 7.40 2.98 9.54
C ILE A 74 6.22 2.03 9.37
N GLU A 75 5.26 2.44 8.55
CA GLU A 75 4.15 1.59 8.14
C GLU A 75 4.38 1.03 6.75
N THR A 76 4.07 -0.25 6.58
CA THR A 76 4.13 -0.93 5.29
C THR A 76 2.72 -1.21 4.82
N VAL A 77 2.30 -0.49 3.78
CA VAL A 77 0.96 -0.64 3.19
C VAL A 77 1.07 -1.46 1.92
N LEU A 78 0.36 -2.58 1.85
CA LEU A 78 0.31 -3.42 0.64
C LEU A 78 -0.91 -3.05 -0.19
N VAL A 79 -0.66 -2.60 -1.43
CA VAL A 79 -1.72 -2.26 -2.39
C VAL A 79 -1.97 -3.46 -3.31
N LEU A 80 -3.21 -3.92 -3.35
CA LEU A 80 -3.64 -5.12 -4.06
C LEU A 80 -4.65 -4.79 -5.16
N ASP A 81 -4.54 -5.48 -6.29
CA ASP A 81 -5.52 -5.40 -7.39
C ASP A 81 -6.68 -6.36 -7.16
N GLY A 82 -7.87 -5.82 -6.87
CA GLY A 82 -9.10 -6.57 -6.61
C GLY A 82 -9.57 -7.44 -7.78
N THR A 83 -9.11 -7.20 -9.01
CA THR A 83 -9.51 -7.99 -10.18
C THR A 83 -8.93 -9.41 -10.17
N ASN A 84 -7.90 -9.68 -9.39
CA ASN A 84 -7.23 -10.99 -9.34
C ASN A 84 -7.17 -11.55 -7.91
N GLY A 85 -8.29 -12.13 -7.46
CA GLY A 85 -8.45 -12.61 -6.10
C GLY A 85 -7.44 -13.65 -5.63
N SER A 86 -7.10 -14.62 -6.46
CA SER A 86 -6.13 -15.67 -6.12
C SER A 86 -4.71 -15.12 -5.98
N ASN A 87 -4.38 -14.11 -6.79
CA ASN A 87 -3.09 -13.43 -6.72
C ASN A 87 -2.99 -12.55 -5.47
N MET A 88 -4.07 -11.87 -5.08
CA MET A 88 -4.12 -11.10 -3.84
C MET A 88 -3.74 -11.96 -2.63
N ILE A 89 -4.36 -13.14 -2.48
CA ILE A 89 -4.09 -14.03 -1.34
C ILE A 89 -2.60 -14.42 -1.30
N LYS A 90 -2.02 -14.77 -2.46
CA LYS A 90 -0.58 -15.10 -2.55
C LYS A 90 0.30 -13.89 -2.21
N GLN A 91 -0.06 -12.69 -2.64
CA GLN A 91 0.68 -11.47 -2.32
C GLN A 91 0.67 -11.18 -0.83
N VAL A 92 -0.50 -11.27 -0.18
CA VAL A 92 -0.60 -11.07 1.28
C VAL A 92 0.23 -12.11 2.02
N GLU A 93 0.20 -13.38 1.59
CA GLU A 93 0.99 -14.44 2.22
C GLU A 93 2.50 -14.19 2.13
N ILE A 94 2.99 -13.79 0.96
CA ILE A 94 4.42 -13.55 0.73
C ILE A 94 4.87 -12.24 1.40
N PHE A 95 4.21 -11.13 1.12
CA PHE A 95 4.65 -9.82 1.62
C PHE A 95 4.29 -9.58 3.09
N GLY A 96 3.16 -10.14 3.56
CA GLY A 96 2.71 -9.99 4.94
C GLY A 96 3.74 -10.49 5.94
N ASN A 97 4.28 -11.68 5.71
CA ASN A 97 5.28 -12.30 6.59
C ASN A 97 6.65 -11.63 6.52
N GLU A 98 7.11 -11.29 5.31
CA GLU A 98 8.49 -10.82 5.09
C GLU A 98 8.67 -9.33 5.40
N LEU A 99 7.62 -8.52 5.22
CA LEU A 99 7.70 -7.06 5.31
C LEU A 99 6.95 -6.47 6.51
N ASN A 100 6.34 -7.29 7.35
CA ASN A 100 5.48 -6.81 8.45
C ASN A 100 4.46 -5.78 7.94
N VAL A 101 3.61 -6.22 6.98
CA VAL A 101 2.57 -5.36 6.41
C VAL A 101 1.60 -4.94 7.51
N SER A 102 1.41 -3.64 7.68
CA SER A 102 0.54 -3.06 8.72
C SER A 102 -0.90 -2.87 8.26
N SER A 103 -1.12 -2.68 6.96
CA SER A 103 -2.46 -2.55 6.39
C SER A 103 -2.52 -2.86 4.90
N LEU A 104 -3.74 -3.09 4.40
CA LEU A 104 -4.02 -3.37 3.00
C LEU A 104 -4.84 -2.24 2.39
N ILE A 105 -4.56 -1.94 1.11
CA ILE A 105 -5.43 -1.15 0.24
C ILE A 105 -5.84 -2.05 -0.93
N ILE A 106 -7.13 -2.15 -1.20
CA ILE A 106 -7.65 -2.95 -2.30
C ILE A 106 -8.19 -2.03 -3.37
N THR A 107 -7.66 -2.11 -4.58
CA THR A 107 -8.10 -1.29 -5.71
C THR A 107 -8.99 -2.07 -6.67
N LYS A 108 -9.71 -1.37 -7.55
CA LYS A 108 -10.55 -1.92 -8.61
C LYS A 108 -11.67 -2.84 -8.10
N LEU A 109 -12.32 -2.47 -7.02
CA LEU A 109 -13.46 -3.23 -6.49
C LEU A 109 -14.78 -2.94 -7.19
N ASP A 110 -14.84 -1.87 -7.96
CA ASP A 110 -16.01 -1.38 -8.70
C ASP A 110 -16.56 -2.35 -9.77
N GLY A 111 -15.74 -3.31 -10.24
CA GLY A 111 -16.10 -4.20 -11.34
C GLY A 111 -16.20 -5.69 -11.00
N THR A 112 -16.17 -6.10 -9.72
CA THR A 112 -15.89 -7.51 -9.47
C THR A 112 -16.78 -8.19 -8.42
N ALA A 113 -17.38 -9.32 -8.82
CA ALA A 113 -17.98 -10.35 -7.96
C ALA A 113 -16.97 -11.02 -6.97
N LYS A 114 -15.91 -10.30 -6.56
CA LYS A 114 -14.74 -10.91 -5.90
C LYS A 114 -14.63 -10.61 -4.40
N GLY A 115 -15.73 -10.30 -3.75
CA GLY A 115 -15.82 -10.24 -2.29
C GLY A 115 -15.27 -11.47 -1.59
N GLY A 116 -15.33 -12.63 -2.23
CA GLY A 116 -14.82 -13.88 -1.68
C GLY A 116 -13.31 -13.88 -1.38
N ALA A 117 -12.50 -13.20 -2.18
CA ALA A 117 -11.07 -13.08 -1.92
C ALA A 117 -10.77 -12.19 -0.70
N LEU A 118 -11.52 -11.09 -0.52
CA LEU A 118 -11.40 -10.24 0.66
C LEU A 118 -11.81 -10.98 1.93
N ILE A 119 -12.89 -11.75 1.89
CA ILE A 119 -13.32 -12.59 3.01
C ILE A 119 -12.23 -13.61 3.34
N SER A 120 -11.64 -14.24 2.32
CA SER A 120 -10.55 -15.20 2.51
C SER A 120 -9.32 -14.55 3.13
N ILE A 121 -8.95 -13.34 2.69
CA ILE A 121 -7.83 -12.57 3.25
C ILE A 121 -8.13 -12.21 4.72
N ALA A 122 -9.31 -11.65 5.00
CA ALA A 122 -9.70 -11.25 6.35
C ALA A 122 -9.77 -12.44 7.32
N ASN A 123 -10.15 -13.63 6.83
CA ASN A 123 -10.21 -14.84 7.66
C ASN A 123 -8.83 -15.51 7.88
N LYS A 124 -7.91 -15.39 6.91
CA LYS A 124 -6.60 -16.06 6.95
C LYS A 124 -5.51 -15.18 7.56
N PHE A 125 -5.60 -13.86 7.41
CA PHE A 125 -4.55 -12.93 7.81
C PHE A 125 -5.13 -11.88 8.76
N GLU A 126 -4.39 -11.57 9.82
CA GLU A 126 -4.74 -10.54 10.81
C GLU A 126 -4.25 -9.14 10.37
N ILE A 127 -4.36 -8.83 9.08
CA ILE A 127 -3.93 -7.54 8.52
C ILE A 127 -5.19 -6.74 8.16
N PRO A 128 -5.39 -5.54 8.73
CA PRO A 128 -6.57 -4.73 8.46
C PRO A 128 -6.58 -4.20 7.03
N ILE A 129 -7.77 -4.12 6.43
CA ILE A 129 -8.00 -3.37 5.19
C ILE A 129 -8.33 -1.93 5.59
N SER A 130 -7.51 -0.97 5.18
CA SER A 130 -7.69 0.44 5.53
C SER A 130 -8.51 1.19 4.50
N TYR A 131 -8.23 0.96 3.22
CA TYR A 131 -8.89 1.69 2.13
C TYR A 131 -9.27 0.75 0.98
N VAL A 132 -10.24 1.22 0.20
CA VAL A 132 -10.64 0.59 -1.08
C VAL A 132 -10.73 1.64 -2.17
N GLY A 133 -10.21 1.29 -3.35
CA GLY A 133 -10.33 2.09 -4.57
C GLY A 133 -11.49 1.58 -5.40
N LEU A 134 -12.44 2.47 -5.67
CA LEU A 134 -13.67 2.20 -6.43
C LEU A 134 -13.65 2.83 -7.83
N GLY A 135 -12.57 3.52 -8.18
CA GLY A 135 -12.39 4.20 -9.46
C GLY A 135 -11.02 4.87 -9.56
N GLU A 136 -10.89 5.92 -10.38
CA GLU A 136 -9.61 6.61 -10.68
C GLU A 136 -9.54 8.06 -10.16
N SER A 137 -10.62 8.60 -9.61
CA SER A 137 -10.64 9.94 -9.03
C SER A 137 -10.09 9.97 -7.61
N ILE A 138 -9.84 11.16 -7.07
CA ILE A 138 -9.40 11.32 -5.68
C ILE A 138 -10.45 10.79 -4.71
N GLU A 139 -11.72 11.05 -4.99
CA GLU A 139 -12.86 10.68 -4.17
C GLU A 139 -13.15 9.17 -4.20
N ASP A 140 -12.55 8.44 -5.16
CA ASP A 140 -12.75 7.00 -5.33
C ASP A 140 -11.86 6.15 -4.40
N LEU A 141 -10.98 6.77 -3.63
CA LEU A 141 -10.26 6.11 -2.53
C LEU A 141 -11.00 6.37 -1.22
N VAL A 142 -11.71 5.35 -0.75
CA VAL A 142 -12.57 5.47 0.44
C VAL A 142 -12.09 4.56 1.57
N THR A 143 -12.34 4.96 2.81
CA THR A 143 -12.05 4.14 3.99
C THR A 143 -12.88 2.85 3.95
N PHE A 144 -12.24 1.71 4.18
CA PHE A 144 -12.93 0.43 4.19
C PHE A 144 -13.87 0.31 5.40
N ASN A 145 -15.11 -0.08 5.12
CA ASN A 145 -16.12 -0.40 6.15
C ASN A 145 -16.58 -1.84 5.98
N SER A 146 -16.24 -2.69 6.93
CA SER A 146 -16.52 -4.13 6.87
C SER A 146 -18.02 -4.44 6.89
N GLN A 147 -18.84 -3.64 7.59
CA GLN A 147 -20.29 -3.85 7.65
C GLN A 147 -20.94 -3.51 6.30
N ASN A 148 -20.58 -2.37 5.72
CA ASN A 148 -21.08 -1.97 4.40
C ASN A 148 -20.64 -2.97 3.33
N PHE A 149 -19.41 -3.42 3.40
CA PHE A 149 -18.89 -4.43 2.49
C PHE A 149 -19.64 -5.78 2.62
N ALA A 150 -19.88 -6.26 3.83
CA ALA A 150 -20.65 -7.48 4.07
C ALA A 150 -22.09 -7.37 3.56
N ARG A 151 -22.75 -6.23 3.79
CA ARG A 151 -24.10 -5.97 3.25
C ARG A 151 -24.11 -5.96 1.72
N SER A 152 -23.12 -5.31 1.08
CA SER A 152 -22.99 -5.29 -0.37
C SER A 152 -22.85 -6.70 -0.97
N ILE A 153 -22.03 -7.56 -0.36
CA ILE A 153 -21.87 -8.95 -0.83
C ILE A 153 -23.17 -9.76 -0.69
N LEU A 154 -23.93 -9.54 0.38
CA LEU A 154 -25.18 -10.25 0.64
C LEU A 154 -26.37 -9.63 -0.08
N ASN A 155 -26.19 -8.61 -0.91
CA ASN A 155 -27.26 -7.83 -1.56
C ASN A 155 -28.31 -7.33 -0.55
N LEU A 156 -27.91 -7.01 0.68
CA LEU A 156 -28.80 -6.44 1.67
C LEU A 156 -28.84 -4.92 1.44
N GLU A 157 -29.98 -4.42 0.95
CA GLU A 157 -30.23 -2.98 0.78
C GLU A 157 -30.01 -2.24 2.11
N GLU A 158 -29.48 -1.02 2.02
CA GLU A 158 -29.43 -0.13 3.18
C GLU A 158 -30.88 0.12 3.63
N GLN A 159 -31.22 -0.31 4.84
CA GLN A 159 -32.44 0.17 5.50
C GLN A 159 -32.25 1.67 5.74
N LYS A 160 -32.99 2.47 4.95
CA LYS A 160 -33.05 3.93 5.07
C LYS A 160 -33.56 4.35 6.44
#